data_5519da7e83a3f9d9858f5834c42feb74
#
_entry.id   5519da7e83a3f9d9858f5834c42feb74
#
_cell.length_a   1.000
_cell.length_b   1.000
_cell.length_c   1.000
_cell.angle_alpha   90.00
_cell.angle_beta   90.00
_cell.angle_gamma   90.00
#
_symmetry.space_group_name_H-M   'P 1'
#
loop_
_entity.id
_entity.type
_entity.pdbx_description
1 polymer ?
#
loop_
_entity_poly.entity_id
_entity_poly.type
_entity_poly.pdbx_seq_one_letter_code
_entity_poly.pdbx_strand_id
1 'polypeptide(L)'
;MLRSAHAVEVDHWKAIERRAATGERMFWLNHPRVNHHYHRKSMFGGLYWQGYVKQHFGGPAMRALELGCGDGRALGRLLDQGVIGSGVGLDLDESRFLVDRHDGRIGFIAADVNTVTLEPESYDLVLALQAFHHFDAIEHVMAQAHRALKPGGLFVLDEFVGPSRFQWTDVQLAWVGHLLALMPAELRRHPNGTVKRREGRSTPEEVMRVCPSEAVRPEDIPRVFHDTFDPVVSLNLGGTIQHLLYSGIIQNFEDNDPATDALIDSIDAIETALIGSRLLPSDFMLLVGQRRG
;
A
#
# COMPACT_ATOMS: atom_id res chain seq x y z
N MET A 1 -5.09 33.21 -1.02
CA MET A 1 -5.61 32.20 -1.97
C MET A 1 -5.56 30.86 -1.27
N LEU A 2 -6.68 30.15 -1.20
CA LEU A 2 -6.70 28.75 -0.74
C LEU A 2 -5.91 27.93 -1.79
N ARG A 3 -4.93 27.13 -1.33
CA ARG A 3 -4.23 26.18 -2.21
C ARG A 3 -5.25 25.16 -2.74
N SER A 4 -5.10 24.69 -3.98
CA SER A 4 -5.91 23.60 -4.49
C SER A 4 -5.60 22.32 -3.71
N ALA A 5 -6.57 21.40 -3.59
CA ALA A 5 -6.36 20.11 -2.94
C ALA A 5 -5.17 19.34 -3.56
N HIS A 6 -5.04 19.39 -4.88
CA HIS A 6 -3.90 18.85 -5.63
C HIS A 6 -2.55 19.42 -5.15
N ALA A 7 -2.44 20.76 -5.00
CA ALA A 7 -1.17 21.37 -4.56
C ALA A 7 -0.80 20.96 -3.13
N VAL A 8 -1.79 20.78 -2.24
CA VAL A 8 -1.56 20.29 -0.86
C VAL A 8 -1.01 18.85 -0.89
N GLU A 9 -1.59 18.01 -1.72
CA GLU A 9 -1.18 16.62 -1.87
C GLU A 9 0.24 16.47 -2.43
N VAL A 10 0.56 17.18 -3.50
CA VAL A 10 1.91 17.20 -4.09
C VAL A 10 2.95 17.66 -3.05
N ASP A 11 2.67 18.72 -2.29
CA ASP A 11 3.58 19.20 -1.25
C ASP A 11 3.75 18.17 -0.12
N HIS A 12 2.69 17.45 0.25
CA HIS A 12 2.73 16.38 1.25
C HIS A 12 3.68 15.26 0.83
N TRP A 13 3.52 14.72 -0.38
CA TRP A 13 4.38 13.64 -0.90
C TRP A 13 5.84 14.07 -1.03
N LYS A 14 6.11 15.27 -1.51
CA LYS A 14 7.46 15.83 -1.55
C LYS A 14 8.11 15.98 -0.18
N ALA A 15 7.31 16.25 0.85
CA ALA A 15 7.82 16.30 2.22
C ALA A 15 8.19 14.90 2.74
N ILE A 16 7.35 13.89 2.47
CA ILE A 16 7.63 12.48 2.81
C ILE A 16 8.91 12.00 2.13
N GLU A 17 9.06 12.24 0.83
CA GLU A 17 10.26 11.82 0.07
C GLU A 17 11.54 12.46 0.61
N ARG A 18 11.51 13.75 0.95
CA ARG A 18 12.66 14.43 1.56
C ARG A 18 13.08 13.80 2.89
N ARG A 19 12.12 13.42 3.74
CA ARG A 19 12.40 12.74 5.01
C ARG A 19 12.91 11.33 4.79
N ALA A 20 12.32 10.58 3.87
CA ALA A 20 12.79 9.24 3.51
C ALA A 20 14.23 9.27 2.97
N ALA A 21 14.60 10.29 2.21
CA ALA A 21 15.96 10.47 1.68
C ALA A 21 17.02 10.70 2.78
N THR A 22 16.63 11.14 3.99
CA THR A 22 17.53 11.25 5.15
C THR A 22 17.69 9.95 5.93
N GLY A 23 17.07 8.85 5.47
CA GLY A 23 17.09 7.54 6.15
C GLY A 23 16.09 7.45 7.31
N GLU A 24 15.19 8.42 7.45
CA GLU A 24 14.15 8.36 8.48
C GLU A 24 13.15 7.23 8.20
N ARG A 25 12.90 6.39 9.19
CA ARG A 25 11.86 5.35 9.11
C ARG A 25 10.50 5.98 9.35
N MET A 26 9.88 6.41 8.26
CA MET A 26 8.57 7.08 8.27
C MET A 26 7.42 6.12 8.51
N PHE A 27 7.53 4.93 7.94
CA PHE A 27 6.46 3.95 7.90
C PHE A 27 6.84 2.68 8.66
N TRP A 28 5.87 2.03 9.24
CA TRP A 28 6.04 0.77 9.97
C TRP A 28 6.70 -0.33 9.12
N LEU A 29 6.40 -0.37 7.81
CA LEU A 29 7.03 -1.29 6.86
C LEU A 29 8.49 -0.95 6.52
N ASN A 30 9.04 0.16 7.01
CA ASN A 30 10.47 0.45 6.82
C ASN A 30 11.37 -0.38 7.75
N HIS A 31 10.83 -1.08 8.76
CA HIS A 31 11.59 -2.02 9.57
C HIS A 31 11.70 -3.37 8.85
N PRO A 32 12.92 -3.95 8.65
CA PRO A 32 13.11 -5.18 7.86
C PRO A 32 12.30 -6.37 8.37
N ARG A 33 12.21 -6.56 9.70
CA ARG A 33 11.48 -7.67 10.31
C ARG A 33 9.97 -7.54 10.10
N VAL A 34 9.42 -6.35 10.30
CA VAL A 34 7.99 -6.07 10.06
C VAL A 34 7.66 -6.27 8.58
N ASN A 35 8.50 -5.74 7.70
CA ASN A 35 8.37 -5.90 6.25
C ASN A 35 8.42 -7.38 5.82
N HIS A 36 9.32 -8.16 6.44
CA HIS A 36 9.40 -9.60 6.20
C HIS A 36 8.09 -10.32 6.56
N HIS A 37 7.50 -10.03 7.73
CA HIS A 37 6.21 -10.61 8.13
C HIS A 37 5.08 -10.22 7.17
N TYR A 38 5.01 -8.95 6.79
CA TYR A 38 4.03 -8.45 5.84
C TYR A 38 4.12 -9.19 4.50
N HIS A 39 5.30 -9.23 3.90
CA HIS A 39 5.50 -9.91 2.61
C HIS A 39 5.29 -11.42 2.70
N ARG A 40 5.67 -12.07 3.81
CA ARG A 40 5.40 -13.49 4.00
C ARG A 40 3.90 -13.82 3.94
N LYS A 41 3.04 -12.93 4.45
CA LYS A 41 1.58 -13.07 4.36
C LYS A 41 1.05 -12.90 2.94
N SER A 42 1.79 -12.25 2.05
CA SER A 42 1.43 -12.08 0.63
C SER A 42 1.80 -13.27 -0.26
N MET A 43 2.36 -14.35 0.33
CA MET A 43 2.72 -15.55 -0.43
C MET A 43 1.50 -16.46 -0.65
N PHE A 44 1.37 -16.98 -1.86
CA PHE A 44 0.41 -18.02 -2.22
C PHE A 44 1.02 -18.98 -3.25
N GLY A 45 0.66 -20.25 -3.14
CA GLY A 45 1.30 -21.29 -3.97
C GLY A 45 2.82 -21.37 -3.79
N GLY A 46 3.37 -20.93 -2.64
CA GLY A 46 4.80 -20.90 -2.36
C GLY A 46 5.56 -19.72 -3.00
N LEU A 47 4.88 -18.79 -3.64
CA LEU A 47 5.45 -17.63 -4.34
C LEU A 47 4.87 -16.32 -3.81
N TYR A 48 5.66 -15.25 -3.87
CA TYR A 48 5.11 -13.90 -3.85
C TYR A 48 4.33 -13.63 -5.14
N TRP A 49 3.42 -12.66 -5.12
CA TRP A 49 2.59 -12.35 -6.29
C TRP A 49 3.41 -12.10 -7.57
N GLN A 50 4.57 -11.45 -7.46
CA GLN A 50 5.46 -11.23 -8.60
C GLN A 50 5.96 -12.55 -9.20
N GLY A 51 6.33 -13.50 -8.34
CA GLY A 51 6.73 -14.85 -8.75
C GLY A 51 5.60 -15.63 -9.41
N TYR A 52 4.39 -15.51 -8.85
CA TYR A 52 3.19 -16.09 -9.44
C TYR A 52 2.89 -15.51 -10.83
N VAL A 53 2.87 -14.18 -10.96
CA VAL A 53 2.65 -13.51 -12.26
C VAL A 53 3.75 -13.91 -13.26
N LYS A 54 5.02 -13.93 -12.85
CA LYS A 54 6.13 -14.36 -13.71
C LYS A 54 5.98 -15.80 -14.19
N GLN A 55 5.59 -16.70 -13.31
CA GLN A 55 5.48 -18.14 -13.65
C GLN A 55 4.32 -18.43 -14.59
N HIS A 56 3.19 -17.75 -14.43
CA HIS A 56 1.95 -18.08 -15.14
C HIS A 56 1.65 -17.15 -16.32
N PHE A 57 2.15 -15.92 -16.31
CA PHE A 57 1.80 -14.87 -17.27
C PHE A 57 3.02 -14.09 -17.77
N GLY A 58 4.10 -14.04 -16.97
CA GLY A 58 5.23 -13.13 -17.15
C GLY A 58 6.06 -13.37 -18.40
N GLY A 59 6.83 -12.34 -18.76
CA GLY A 59 7.82 -12.42 -19.82
C GLY A 59 8.00 -11.12 -20.59
N PRO A 60 8.92 -11.13 -21.59
CA PRO A 60 9.33 -9.93 -22.33
C PRO A 60 8.22 -9.31 -23.19
N ALA A 61 7.15 -10.05 -23.47
CA ALA A 61 5.99 -9.53 -24.19
C ALA A 61 4.93 -8.89 -23.29
N MET A 62 5.04 -9.06 -21.97
CA MET A 62 4.05 -8.54 -21.01
C MET A 62 4.18 -7.05 -20.83
N ARG A 63 3.06 -6.33 -20.98
CA ARG A 63 2.98 -4.88 -20.75
C ARG A 63 2.15 -4.58 -19.52
N ALA A 64 2.71 -3.78 -18.60
CA ALA A 64 2.04 -3.39 -17.36
C ALA A 64 1.60 -1.93 -17.34
N LEU A 65 0.56 -1.63 -16.56
CA LEU A 65 0.14 -0.29 -16.15
C LEU A 65 0.14 -0.22 -14.63
N GLU A 66 0.80 0.78 -14.05
CA GLU A 66 0.72 1.07 -12.62
C GLU A 66 -0.07 2.35 -12.38
N LEU A 67 -1.15 2.25 -11.58
CA LEU A 67 -2.01 3.36 -11.17
C LEU A 67 -1.50 3.93 -9.85
N GLY A 68 -1.18 5.23 -9.81
CA GLY A 68 -0.52 5.84 -8.66
C GLY A 68 0.94 5.38 -8.53
N CYS A 69 1.69 5.42 -9.63
CA CYS A 69 3.02 4.82 -9.73
C CYS A 69 4.12 5.55 -8.93
N GLY A 70 3.85 6.75 -8.42
CA GLY A 70 4.87 7.58 -7.80
C GLY A 70 6.04 7.84 -8.76
N ASP A 71 7.22 7.36 -8.36
CA ASP A 71 8.43 7.49 -9.17
C ASP A 71 8.67 6.33 -10.17
N GLY A 72 7.78 5.34 -10.22
CA GLY A 72 7.86 4.19 -11.13
C GLY A 72 8.82 3.08 -10.69
N ARG A 73 9.34 3.11 -9.47
CA ARG A 73 10.27 2.07 -8.96
C ARG A 73 9.68 0.66 -8.97
N ALA A 74 8.37 0.51 -8.78
CA ALA A 74 7.76 -0.81 -8.79
C ALA A 74 7.79 -1.42 -10.18
N LEU A 75 7.45 -0.66 -11.22
CA LEU A 75 7.61 -1.08 -12.61
C LEU A 75 9.06 -1.42 -12.94
N GLY A 76 10.02 -0.60 -12.49
CA GLY A 76 11.45 -0.86 -12.68
C GLY A 76 11.86 -2.21 -12.09
N ARG A 77 11.46 -2.51 -10.85
CA ARG A 77 11.74 -3.80 -10.21
C ARG A 77 11.11 -4.98 -10.96
N LEU A 78 9.86 -4.85 -11.43
CA LEU A 78 9.20 -5.90 -12.20
C LEU A 78 9.92 -6.18 -13.53
N LEU A 79 10.42 -5.12 -14.18
CA LEU A 79 11.21 -5.21 -15.39
C LEU A 79 12.54 -5.94 -15.14
N ASP A 80 13.30 -5.53 -14.10
CA ASP A 80 14.59 -6.13 -13.72
C ASP A 80 14.45 -7.60 -13.32
N GLN A 81 13.34 -7.97 -12.70
CA GLN A 81 13.01 -9.35 -12.36
C GLN A 81 12.50 -10.18 -13.56
N GLY A 82 12.29 -9.55 -14.72
CA GLY A 82 11.76 -10.20 -15.92
C GLY A 82 10.31 -10.67 -15.75
N VAL A 83 9.53 -9.99 -14.93
CA VAL A 83 8.08 -10.18 -14.79
C VAL A 83 7.34 -9.54 -15.96
N ILE A 84 7.79 -8.36 -16.35
CA ILE A 84 7.24 -7.59 -17.49
C ILE A 84 8.34 -7.25 -18.51
N GLY A 85 7.95 -6.95 -19.72
CA GLY A 85 8.86 -6.47 -20.78
C GLY A 85 8.80 -4.96 -20.97
N SER A 86 7.67 -4.33 -20.62
CA SER A 86 7.48 -2.88 -20.65
C SER A 86 6.41 -2.44 -19.66
N GLY A 87 6.39 -1.16 -19.32
CA GLY A 87 5.41 -0.61 -18.37
C GLY A 87 5.04 0.83 -18.66
N VAL A 88 3.90 1.25 -18.15
CA VAL A 88 3.45 2.63 -18.09
C VAL A 88 3.08 2.94 -16.66
N GLY A 89 3.66 3.99 -16.09
CA GLY A 89 3.26 4.56 -14.82
C GLY A 89 2.30 5.71 -15.02
N LEU A 90 1.20 5.75 -14.27
CA LEU A 90 0.26 6.85 -14.25
C LEU A 90 0.23 7.44 -12.85
N ASP A 91 0.49 8.74 -12.74
CA ASP A 91 0.47 9.48 -11.47
C ASP A 91 0.03 10.92 -11.71
N LEU A 92 -0.40 11.59 -10.66
CA LEU A 92 -0.83 12.97 -10.69
C LEU A 92 0.35 13.96 -10.77
N ASP A 93 1.50 13.62 -10.16
CA ASP A 93 2.69 14.47 -10.06
C ASP A 93 3.82 13.98 -10.96
N GLU A 94 3.90 14.56 -12.17
CA GLU A 94 4.97 14.27 -13.15
C GLU A 94 6.38 14.55 -12.62
N SER A 95 6.53 15.43 -11.62
CA SER A 95 7.84 15.77 -11.05
C SER A 95 8.50 14.61 -10.29
N ARG A 96 7.75 13.55 -10.00
CA ARG A 96 8.22 12.34 -9.32
C ARG A 96 8.77 11.29 -10.28
N PHE A 97 8.47 11.38 -11.57
CA PHE A 97 8.85 10.36 -12.55
C PHE A 97 10.37 10.22 -12.66
N LEU A 98 10.85 9.01 -12.50
CA LEU A 98 12.27 8.70 -12.73
C LEU A 98 12.53 8.68 -14.24
N VAL A 99 13.28 9.67 -14.71
CA VAL A 99 13.67 9.75 -16.12
C VAL A 99 14.53 8.54 -16.48
N ASP A 100 14.05 7.82 -17.47
CA ASP A 100 14.65 6.77 -18.30
C ASP A 100 15.91 6.04 -17.76
N ARG A 101 15.72 5.15 -16.79
CA ARG A 101 16.75 4.18 -16.38
C ARG A 101 16.61 2.82 -17.06
N HIS A 102 15.59 2.64 -17.91
CA HIS A 102 15.19 1.34 -18.46
C HIS A 102 15.09 1.34 -20.00
N ASP A 103 15.93 2.13 -20.67
CA ASP A 103 16.06 2.16 -22.15
C ASP A 103 14.70 2.42 -22.86
N GLY A 104 13.87 3.31 -22.31
CA GLY A 104 12.57 3.66 -22.87
C GLY A 104 11.49 2.58 -22.70
N ARG A 105 11.75 1.52 -21.93
CA ARG A 105 10.75 0.46 -21.67
C ARG A 105 9.71 0.84 -20.62
N ILE A 106 9.93 1.89 -19.86
CA ILE A 106 8.96 2.46 -18.92
C ILE A 106 8.60 3.86 -19.39
N GLY A 107 7.30 4.05 -19.68
CA GLY A 107 6.73 5.37 -19.98
C GLY A 107 5.94 5.90 -18.79
N PHE A 108 5.63 7.21 -18.80
CA PHE A 108 4.84 7.85 -17.74
C PHE A 108 3.73 8.71 -18.33
N ILE A 109 2.62 8.78 -17.63
CA ILE A 109 1.46 9.60 -17.95
C ILE A 109 1.11 10.42 -16.71
N ALA A 110 1.17 11.75 -16.82
CA ALA A 110 0.66 12.65 -15.80
C ALA A 110 -0.86 12.83 -16.01
N ALA A 111 -1.66 12.22 -15.15
CA ALA A 111 -3.13 12.28 -15.23
C ALA A 111 -3.78 11.96 -13.88
N ASP A 112 -4.99 12.45 -13.70
CA ASP A 112 -5.85 12.08 -12.57
C ASP A 112 -6.54 10.76 -12.86
N VAL A 113 -6.22 9.72 -12.07
CA VAL A 113 -6.83 8.38 -12.18
C VAL A 113 -8.35 8.41 -12.01
N ASN A 114 -8.87 9.39 -11.25
CA ASN A 114 -10.32 9.51 -11.01
C ASN A 114 -11.11 9.92 -12.26
N THR A 115 -10.45 10.46 -13.27
CA THR A 115 -11.09 10.99 -14.47
C THR A 115 -10.54 10.43 -15.79
N VAL A 116 -9.40 9.76 -15.75
CA VAL A 116 -8.73 9.24 -16.93
C VAL A 116 -9.58 8.20 -17.66
N THR A 117 -9.50 8.21 -18.99
CA THR A 117 -10.00 7.12 -19.83
C THR A 117 -8.81 6.34 -20.38
N LEU A 118 -8.72 5.07 -20.03
CA LEU A 118 -7.63 4.20 -20.45
C LEU A 118 -7.98 3.52 -21.79
N GLU A 119 -6.93 3.29 -22.60
CA GLU A 119 -7.08 2.53 -23.85
C GLU A 119 -7.50 1.08 -23.56
N PRO A 120 -8.52 0.55 -24.26
CA PRO A 120 -9.00 -0.80 -24.02
C PRO A 120 -7.95 -1.85 -24.43
N GLU A 121 -7.93 -2.95 -23.70
CA GLU A 121 -7.16 -4.18 -24.04
C GLU A 121 -5.68 -3.94 -24.35
N SER A 122 -5.08 -2.98 -23.65
CA SER A 122 -3.71 -2.53 -23.93
C SER A 122 -2.68 -3.11 -23.00
N TYR A 123 -3.11 -3.73 -21.87
CA TYR A 123 -2.20 -4.21 -20.83
C TYR A 123 -2.49 -5.65 -20.44
N ASP A 124 -1.43 -6.39 -20.11
CA ASP A 124 -1.50 -7.75 -19.60
C ASP A 124 -1.63 -7.76 -18.08
N LEU A 125 -1.08 -6.72 -17.44
CA LEU A 125 -1.09 -6.51 -16.00
C LEU A 125 -1.45 -5.05 -15.69
N VAL A 126 -2.40 -4.83 -14.80
CA VAL A 126 -2.62 -3.56 -14.12
C VAL A 126 -2.29 -3.75 -12.65
N LEU A 127 -1.70 -2.76 -12.02
CA LEU A 127 -1.38 -2.80 -10.60
C LEU A 127 -1.60 -1.44 -9.94
N ALA A 128 -1.91 -1.46 -8.65
CA ALA A 128 -1.81 -0.32 -7.76
C ALA A 128 -1.27 -0.81 -6.41
N LEU A 129 -0.18 -0.22 -5.96
CA LEU A 129 0.55 -0.64 -4.79
C LEU A 129 0.60 0.50 -3.78
N GLN A 130 -0.17 0.40 -2.70
CA GLN A 130 -0.29 1.41 -1.65
C GLN A 130 -0.67 2.80 -2.21
N ALA A 131 -1.61 2.83 -3.16
CA ALA A 131 -2.04 4.04 -3.85
C ALA A 131 -3.57 4.15 -3.99
N PHE A 132 -4.27 3.01 -4.10
CA PHE A 132 -5.69 3.00 -4.45
C PHE A 132 -6.58 3.63 -3.37
N HIS A 133 -6.16 3.62 -2.10
CA HIS A 133 -6.87 4.27 -0.99
C HIS A 133 -6.92 5.81 -1.11
N HIS A 134 -6.12 6.39 -2.00
CA HIS A 134 -6.18 7.80 -2.36
C HIS A 134 -7.20 8.11 -3.47
N PHE A 135 -7.78 7.09 -4.12
CA PHE A 135 -8.66 7.30 -5.24
C PHE A 135 -10.10 7.49 -4.77
N ASP A 136 -10.73 8.58 -5.24
CA ASP A 136 -12.08 8.95 -4.82
C ASP A 136 -13.16 8.21 -5.64
N ALA A 137 -12.94 8.11 -6.95
CA ALA A 137 -13.85 7.46 -7.90
C ALA A 137 -13.51 5.96 -8.08
N ILE A 138 -13.48 5.18 -6.99
CA ILE A 138 -12.96 3.79 -7.01
C ILE A 138 -13.70 2.90 -8.01
N GLU A 139 -15.01 3.07 -8.20
CA GLU A 139 -15.79 2.32 -9.19
C GLU A 139 -15.37 2.65 -10.63
N HIS A 140 -15.12 3.94 -10.92
CA HIS A 140 -14.61 4.37 -12.22
C HIS A 140 -13.22 3.78 -12.47
N VAL A 141 -12.31 3.91 -11.51
CA VAL A 141 -10.93 3.40 -11.66
C VAL A 141 -10.91 1.89 -11.84
N MET A 142 -11.72 1.13 -11.07
CA MET A 142 -11.87 -0.32 -11.27
C MET A 142 -12.38 -0.66 -12.67
N ALA A 143 -13.40 0.07 -13.16
CA ALA A 143 -13.93 -0.12 -14.52
C ALA A 143 -12.89 0.23 -15.60
N GLN A 144 -12.08 1.28 -15.40
CA GLN A 144 -11.01 1.63 -16.32
C GLN A 144 -9.88 0.59 -16.30
N ALA A 145 -9.48 0.07 -15.13
CA ALA A 145 -8.52 -1.02 -15.01
C ALA A 145 -9.00 -2.29 -15.74
N HIS A 146 -10.27 -2.67 -15.52
CA HIS A 146 -10.91 -3.78 -16.23
C HIS A 146 -10.90 -3.58 -17.76
N ARG A 147 -11.29 -2.39 -18.22
CA ARG A 147 -11.29 -2.04 -19.64
C ARG A 147 -9.89 -2.11 -20.27
N ALA A 148 -8.88 -1.61 -19.55
CA ALA A 148 -7.50 -1.51 -20.04
C ALA A 148 -6.80 -2.87 -20.13
N LEU A 149 -7.21 -3.84 -19.32
CA LEU A 149 -6.69 -5.19 -19.38
C LEU A 149 -7.12 -5.92 -20.64
N LYS A 150 -6.23 -6.71 -21.21
CA LYS A 150 -6.56 -7.72 -22.24
C LYS A 150 -7.42 -8.84 -21.63
N PRO A 151 -8.18 -9.59 -22.42
CA PRO A 151 -8.86 -10.80 -21.93
C PRO A 151 -7.90 -11.72 -21.20
N GLY A 152 -8.25 -12.13 -19.97
CA GLY A 152 -7.39 -12.96 -19.12
C GLY A 152 -6.28 -12.19 -18.39
N GLY A 153 -6.12 -10.89 -18.61
CA GLY A 153 -5.16 -10.04 -17.90
C GLY A 153 -5.47 -9.94 -16.42
N LEU A 154 -4.46 -9.56 -15.62
CA LEU A 154 -4.54 -9.51 -14.16
C LEU A 154 -4.55 -8.09 -13.63
N PHE A 155 -5.35 -7.87 -12.59
CA PHE A 155 -5.25 -6.70 -11.73
C PHE A 155 -4.72 -7.11 -10.35
N VAL A 156 -3.68 -6.42 -9.89
CA VAL A 156 -3.03 -6.65 -8.59
C VAL A 156 -3.15 -5.40 -7.74
N LEU A 157 -3.71 -5.57 -6.54
CA LEU A 157 -3.76 -4.57 -5.49
C LEU A 157 -3.05 -5.08 -4.25
N ASP A 158 -2.02 -4.38 -3.78
CA ASP A 158 -1.44 -4.49 -2.44
C ASP A 158 -1.78 -3.19 -1.72
N GLU A 159 -2.81 -3.23 -0.82
CA GLU A 159 -3.51 -2.00 -0.50
C GLU A 159 -4.02 -1.91 0.94
N PHE A 160 -4.05 -0.66 1.45
CA PHE A 160 -4.79 -0.30 2.65
C PHE A 160 -6.30 -0.37 2.37
N VAL A 161 -7.00 -1.17 3.14
CA VAL A 161 -8.45 -1.40 3.07
C VAL A 161 -9.15 -1.18 4.42
N GLY A 162 -8.45 -0.52 5.33
CA GLY A 162 -8.94 -0.21 6.66
C GLY A 162 -9.98 0.91 6.68
N PRO A 163 -10.30 1.47 7.86
CA PRO A 163 -11.37 2.45 8.01
C PRO A 163 -11.11 3.75 7.25
N SER A 164 -12.15 4.26 6.58
CA SER A 164 -12.13 5.57 5.91
C SER A 164 -11.65 6.66 6.85
N ARG A 165 -10.78 7.54 6.32
CA ARG A 165 -10.19 8.66 7.06
C ARG A 165 -9.56 8.26 8.39
N PHE A 166 -9.02 7.02 8.46
CA PHE A 166 -8.37 6.48 9.65
C PHE A 166 -9.25 6.49 10.92
N GLN A 167 -10.56 6.25 10.74
CA GLN A 167 -11.50 6.17 11.85
C GLN A 167 -11.45 4.79 12.52
N TRP A 168 -10.30 4.49 13.14
CA TRP A 168 -10.00 3.23 13.83
C TRP A 168 -11.09 2.82 14.81
N THR A 169 -11.39 1.54 14.91
CA THR A 169 -12.38 1.02 15.87
C THR A 169 -11.86 1.11 17.30
N ASP A 170 -12.78 1.17 18.28
CA ASP A 170 -12.41 1.15 19.69
C ASP A 170 -11.64 -0.12 20.07
N VAL A 171 -11.97 -1.24 19.43
CA VAL A 171 -11.30 -2.53 19.66
C VAL A 171 -9.85 -2.47 19.18
N GLN A 172 -9.57 -1.91 17.98
CA GLN A 172 -8.21 -1.70 17.50
C GLN A 172 -7.41 -0.84 18.48
N LEU A 173 -7.96 0.33 18.87
CA LEU A 173 -7.30 1.27 19.77
C LEU A 173 -7.05 0.67 21.16
N ALA A 174 -7.97 -0.16 21.66
CA ALA A 174 -7.81 -0.87 22.93
C ALA A 174 -6.63 -1.86 22.87
N TRP A 175 -6.54 -2.67 21.82
CA TRP A 175 -5.42 -3.60 21.60
C TRP A 175 -4.09 -2.87 21.50
N VAL A 176 -4.02 -1.80 20.73
CA VAL A 176 -2.81 -0.95 20.62
C VAL A 176 -2.42 -0.42 22.00
N GLY A 177 -3.38 0.09 22.77
CA GLY A 177 -3.13 0.59 24.12
C GLY A 177 -2.60 -0.48 25.08
N HIS A 178 -3.17 -1.70 25.04
CA HIS A 178 -2.68 -2.83 25.85
C HIS A 178 -1.24 -3.22 25.49
N LEU A 179 -0.94 -3.34 24.19
CA LEU A 179 0.42 -3.69 23.74
C LEU A 179 1.42 -2.60 24.10
N LEU A 180 1.08 -1.31 23.90
CA LEU A 180 1.93 -0.21 24.34
C LEU A 180 2.22 -0.26 25.84
N ALA A 181 1.25 -0.63 26.67
CA ALA A 181 1.45 -0.73 28.12
C ALA A 181 2.46 -1.82 28.53
N LEU A 182 2.59 -2.88 27.71
CA LEU A 182 3.53 -3.98 27.93
C LEU A 182 4.94 -3.69 27.42
N MET A 183 5.10 -2.68 26.55
CA MET A 183 6.39 -2.35 25.93
C MET A 183 7.25 -1.46 26.83
N PRO A 184 8.60 -1.62 26.80
CA PRO A 184 9.55 -0.70 27.44
C PRO A 184 9.35 0.76 27.00
N ALA A 185 9.55 1.71 27.89
CA ALA A 185 9.32 3.14 27.60
C ALA A 185 10.25 3.66 26.49
N GLU A 186 11.44 3.09 26.38
CA GLU A 186 12.46 3.43 25.38
C GLU A 186 11.95 3.15 23.96
N LEU A 187 11.28 2.00 23.75
CA LEU A 187 10.73 1.61 22.46
C LEU A 187 9.50 2.46 22.06
N ARG A 188 8.86 3.11 23.03
CA ARG A 188 7.66 3.95 22.82
C ARG A 188 7.97 5.44 22.66
N ARG A 189 9.24 5.83 22.57
CA ARG A 189 9.62 7.24 22.53
C ARG A 189 9.50 7.82 21.14
N HIS A 190 8.72 8.88 21.02
CA HIS A 190 8.68 9.70 19.80
C HIS A 190 9.98 10.49 19.61
N PRO A 191 10.30 10.95 18.38
CA PRO A 191 11.48 11.79 18.13
C PRO A 191 11.55 13.07 18.97
N ASN A 192 10.41 13.60 19.38
CA ASN A 192 10.31 14.77 20.27
C ASN A 192 10.52 14.46 21.77
N GLY A 193 10.85 13.19 22.09
CA GLY A 193 11.11 12.74 23.46
C GLY A 193 9.87 12.31 24.26
N THR A 194 8.67 12.55 23.79
CA THR A 194 7.45 12.09 24.48
C THR A 194 7.28 10.58 24.36
N VAL A 195 6.64 9.94 25.35
CA VAL A 195 6.40 8.50 25.35
C VAL A 195 4.99 8.21 24.87
N LYS A 196 4.86 7.43 23.79
CA LYS A 196 3.57 6.96 23.26
C LYS A 196 2.90 6.06 24.28
N ARG A 197 1.72 6.45 24.76
CA ARG A 197 0.94 5.70 25.76
C ARG A 197 -0.35 5.14 25.18
N ARG A 198 -0.81 5.71 24.10
CA ARG A 198 -2.03 5.35 23.38
C ARG A 198 -1.93 5.84 21.94
N GLU A 199 -2.76 5.29 21.10
CA GLU A 199 -3.09 5.85 19.79
C GLU A 199 -4.50 6.46 19.85
N GLY A 200 -4.79 7.40 18.95
CA GLY A 200 -6.08 8.07 18.86
C GLY A 200 -6.58 8.13 17.42
N ARG A 201 -7.77 8.67 17.26
CA ARG A 201 -8.31 9.04 15.95
C ARG A 201 -8.05 10.51 15.70
N SER A 202 -7.47 10.83 14.55
CA SER A 202 -7.59 12.19 14.01
C SER A 202 -9.03 12.39 13.51
N THR A 203 -9.53 13.63 13.52
CA THR A 203 -10.80 13.89 12.85
C THR A 203 -10.63 13.78 11.34
N PRO A 204 -11.70 13.46 10.57
CA PRO A 204 -11.63 13.45 9.11
C PRO A 204 -11.09 14.76 8.53
N GLU A 205 -11.43 15.90 9.13
CA GLU A 205 -10.95 17.23 8.73
C GLU A 205 -9.45 17.41 8.97
N GLU A 206 -8.91 16.82 10.04
CA GLU A 206 -7.47 16.82 10.32
C GLU A 206 -6.72 15.98 9.31
N VAL A 207 -7.23 14.79 8.96
CA VAL A 207 -6.66 13.93 7.92
C VAL A 207 -6.66 14.67 6.59
N MET A 208 -7.81 15.20 6.15
CA MET A 208 -7.95 15.94 4.89
C MET A 208 -7.09 17.21 4.82
N ARG A 209 -6.77 17.83 5.95
CA ARG A 209 -5.88 18.99 5.97
C ARG A 209 -4.44 18.62 5.65
N VAL A 210 -4.01 17.42 6.04
CA VAL A 210 -2.66 16.90 5.79
C VAL A 210 -2.55 16.33 4.37
N CYS A 211 -3.45 15.44 4.01
CA CYS A 211 -3.55 14.83 2.69
C CYS A 211 -5.04 14.72 2.31
N PRO A 212 -5.53 15.55 1.38
CA PRO A 212 -6.96 15.57 1.03
C PRO A 212 -7.52 14.24 0.53
N SER A 213 -6.71 13.44 -0.15
CA SER A 213 -7.08 12.14 -0.70
C SER A 213 -6.81 10.97 0.25
N GLU A 214 -6.24 11.19 1.44
CA GLU A 214 -5.84 10.12 2.35
C GLU A 214 -7.04 9.29 2.82
N ALA A 215 -6.98 7.99 2.58
CA ALA A 215 -7.95 6.99 3.04
C ALA A 215 -9.42 7.41 2.81
N VAL A 216 -9.77 7.77 1.55
CA VAL A 216 -11.11 8.29 1.21
C VAL A 216 -12.20 7.26 1.48
N ARG A 217 -12.09 6.08 0.85
CA ARG A 217 -13.05 4.97 0.95
C ARG A 217 -12.35 3.61 0.88
N PRO A 218 -11.27 3.36 1.63
CA PRO A 218 -10.48 2.15 1.46
C PRO A 218 -11.27 0.88 1.82
N GLU A 219 -12.20 0.93 2.77
CA GLU A 219 -13.04 -0.20 3.17
C GLU A 219 -13.97 -0.69 2.05
N ASP A 220 -14.28 0.12 1.04
CA ASP A 220 -15.08 -0.28 -0.12
C ASP A 220 -14.26 -1.02 -1.20
N ILE A 221 -12.92 -0.87 -1.20
CA ILE A 221 -12.04 -1.42 -2.23
C ILE A 221 -12.24 -2.93 -2.45
N PRO A 222 -12.24 -3.79 -1.40
CA PRO A 222 -12.38 -5.24 -1.61
C PRO A 222 -13.70 -5.61 -2.26
N ARG A 223 -14.80 -4.95 -1.87
CA ARG A 223 -16.12 -5.20 -2.44
C ARG A 223 -16.16 -4.82 -3.92
N VAL A 224 -15.74 -3.59 -4.27
CA VAL A 224 -15.75 -3.12 -5.66
C VAL A 224 -14.82 -3.96 -6.53
N PHE A 225 -13.68 -4.40 -5.99
CA PHE A 225 -12.76 -5.32 -6.66
C PHE A 225 -13.45 -6.65 -7.00
N HIS A 226 -14.11 -7.30 -6.04
CA HIS A 226 -14.78 -8.58 -6.26
C HIS A 226 -16.03 -8.46 -7.15
N ASP A 227 -16.68 -7.30 -7.17
CA ASP A 227 -17.78 -7.03 -8.10
C ASP A 227 -17.29 -6.89 -9.56
N THR A 228 -16.03 -6.51 -9.76
CA THR A 228 -15.45 -6.19 -11.09
C THR A 228 -14.61 -7.33 -11.68
N PHE A 229 -13.83 -8.03 -10.87
CA PHE A 229 -12.87 -9.05 -11.32
C PHE A 229 -13.22 -10.44 -10.81
N ASP A 230 -12.79 -11.47 -11.53
CA ASP A 230 -12.81 -12.85 -11.02
C ASP A 230 -11.65 -13.04 -10.05
N PRO A 231 -11.89 -13.36 -8.76
CA PRO A 231 -10.84 -13.39 -7.76
C PRO A 231 -9.90 -14.58 -7.98
N VAL A 232 -8.60 -14.33 -8.09
CA VAL A 232 -7.53 -15.31 -8.08
C VAL A 232 -7.01 -15.52 -6.67
N VAL A 233 -6.78 -14.39 -5.96
CA VAL A 233 -6.26 -14.37 -4.58
C VAL A 233 -6.87 -13.20 -3.81
N SER A 234 -7.15 -13.45 -2.53
CA SER A 234 -7.51 -12.43 -1.54
C SER A 234 -6.86 -12.80 -0.22
N LEU A 235 -5.81 -12.10 0.17
CA LEU A 235 -5.03 -12.37 1.38
C LEU A 235 -5.07 -11.20 2.34
N ASN A 236 -5.28 -11.51 3.63
CA ASN A 236 -5.12 -10.57 4.71
C ASN A 236 -3.62 -10.40 5.04
N LEU A 237 -3.11 -9.18 4.97
CA LEU A 237 -1.71 -8.86 5.23
C LEU A 237 -1.48 -8.33 6.65
N GLY A 238 -2.52 -8.04 7.40
CA GLY A 238 -2.45 -7.48 8.75
C GLY A 238 -2.48 -5.96 8.77
N GLY A 239 -1.64 -5.37 9.60
CA GLY A 239 -1.52 -3.92 9.75
C GLY A 239 -2.57 -3.27 10.65
N THR A 240 -3.62 -3.99 11.04
CA THR A 240 -4.71 -3.45 11.85
C THR A 240 -4.29 -3.01 13.27
N ILE A 241 -3.22 -3.63 13.80
CA ILE A 241 -2.58 -3.23 15.05
C ILE A 241 -1.21 -2.62 14.76
N GLN A 242 -0.39 -3.30 13.97
CA GLN A 242 1.01 -2.94 13.76
C GLN A 242 1.18 -1.55 13.13
N HIS A 243 0.34 -1.18 12.15
CA HIS A 243 0.35 0.14 11.54
C HIS A 243 0.21 1.25 12.60
N LEU A 244 -0.77 1.10 13.50
CA LEU A 244 -1.03 2.05 14.58
C LEU A 244 0.03 2.00 15.67
N LEU A 245 0.39 0.79 16.10
CA LEU A 245 1.33 0.57 17.19
C LEU A 245 2.69 1.20 16.89
N TYR A 246 3.23 0.96 15.69
CA TYR A 246 4.56 1.42 15.30
C TYR A 246 4.60 2.86 14.78
N SER A 247 3.46 3.47 14.50
CA SER A 247 3.39 4.87 14.04
C SER A 247 4.16 5.81 14.97
N GLY A 248 5.17 6.49 14.43
CA GLY A 248 6.01 7.46 15.14
C GLY A 248 7.00 6.87 16.15
N ILE A 249 7.13 5.53 16.25
CA ILE A 249 8.06 4.89 17.19
C ILE A 249 8.91 3.77 16.56
N ILE A 250 8.65 3.37 15.31
CA ILE A 250 9.35 2.25 14.65
C ILE A 250 10.88 2.46 14.57
N GLN A 251 11.34 3.67 14.57
CA GLN A 251 12.78 4.00 14.57
C GLN A 251 13.52 3.56 15.83
N ASN A 252 12.81 3.23 16.92
CA ASN A 252 13.42 2.75 18.17
C ASN A 252 13.67 1.24 18.18
N PHE A 253 13.19 0.53 17.16
CA PHE A 253 13.40 -0.90 17.00
C PHE A 253 14.66 -1.09 16.15
N GLU A 254 15.73 -1.57 16.77
CA GLU A 254 17.01 -1.78 16.10
C GLU A 254 16.95 -3.02 15.19
N ASP A 255 17.60 -2.93 14.03
CA ASP A 255 17.67 -4.05 13.09
C ASP A 255 18.55 -5.17 13.68
N ASN A 256 18.04 -6.41 13.60
CA ASN A 256 18.72 -7.60 14.08
C ASN A 256 19.00 -7.61 15.60
N ASP A 257 18.29 -6.83 16.40
CA ASP A 257 18.30 -6.97 17.85
C ASP A 257 17.34 -8.09 18.28
N PRO A 258 17.85 -9.17 18.94
CA PRO A 258 17.01 -10.31 19.30
C PRO A 258 15.80 -9.98 20.19
N ALA A 259 15.92 -8.96 21.05
CA ALA A 259 14.84 -8.58 21.95
C ALA A 259 13.70 -7.86 21.21
N THR A 260 14.05 -6.91 20.35
CA THR A 260 13.06 -6.20 19.50
C THR A 260 12.49 -7.11 18.43
N ASP A 261 13.29 -8.01 17.85
CA ASP A 261 12.81 -9.03 16.89
C ASP A 261 11.78 -9.96 17.53
N ALA A 262 12.04 -10.48 18.74
CA ALA A 262 11.09 -11.33 19.47
C ALA A 262 9.78 -10.59 19.82
N LEU A 263 9.88 -9.30 20.13
CA LEU A 263 8.70 -8.47 20.39
C LEU A 263 7.89 -8.27 19.13
N ILE A 264 8.53 -7.95 17.98
CA ILE A 264 7.86 -7.81 16.67
C ILE A 264 7.17 -9.13 16.31
N ASP A 265 7.85 -10.27 16.45
CA ASP A 265 7.27 -11.59 16.16
C ASP A 265 6.04 -11.88 17.02
N SER A 266 6.10 -11.52 18.31
CA SER A 266 4.97 -11.71 19.24
C SER A 266 3.77 -10.84 18.86
N ILE A 267 4.01 -9.59 18.48
CA ILE A 267 2.96 -8.67 18.04
C ILE A 267 2.34 -9.16 16.73
N ASP A 268 3.16 -9.62 15.78
CA ASP A 268 2.67 -10.20 14.52
C ASP A 268 1.80 -11.45 14.75
N ALA A 269 2.22 -12.33 15.67
CA ALA A 269 1.46 -13.52 16.03
C ALA A 269 0.10 -13.17 16.68
N ILE A 270 0.08 -12.17 17.57
CA ILE A 270 -1.16 -11.69 18.20
C ILE A 270 -2.10 -11.11 17.14
N GLU A 271 -1.61 -10.20 16.29
CA GLU A 271 -2.42 -9.63 15.22
C GLU A 271 -2.98 -10.70 14.28
N THR A 272 -2.13 -11.64 13.87
CA THR A 272 -2.52 -12.75 13.00
C THR A 272 -3.62 -13.62 13.65
N ALA A 273 -3.52 -13.90 14.96
CA ALA A 273 -4.54 -14.65 15.68
C ALA A 273 -5.87 -13.88 15.79
N LEU A 274 -5.83 -12.58 16.03
CA LEU A 274 -7.02 -11.73 16.11
C LEU A 274 -7.75 -11.63 14.77
N ILE A 275 -7.02 -11.50 13.67
CA ILE A 275 -7.59 -11.49 12.32
C ILE A 275 -8.11 -12.89 11.97
N GLY A 276 -7.35 -13.95 12.25
CA GLY A 276 -7.75 -15.34 11.98
C GLY A 276 -9.01 -15.76 12.73
N SER A 277 -9.21 -15.25 13.96
CA SER A 277 -10.44 -15.46 14.76
C SER A 277 -11.60 -14.51 14.40
N ARG A 278 -11.39 -13.60 13.44
CA ARG A 278 -12.37 -12.58 13.02
C ARG A 278 -12.76 -11.58 14.13
N LEU A 279 -11.93 -11.42 15.14
CA LEU A 279 -12.10 -10.37 16.15
C LEU A 279 -11.72 -8.99 15.60
N LEU A 280 -10.76 -8.95 14.69
CA LEU A 280 -10.39 -7.76 13.95
C LEU A 280 -10.37 -8.04 12.44
N PRO A 281 -10.70 -7.07 11.59
CA PRO A 281 -10.44 -7.14 10.15
C PRO A 281 -8.94 -6.95 9.88
N SER A 282 -8.50 -7.23 8.67
CA SER A 282 -7.18 -6.81 8.18
C SER A 282 -7.30 -5.44 7.54
N ASP A 283 -6.40 -4.52 7.90
CA ASP A 283 -6.37 -3.18 7.30
C ASP A 283 -5.55 -3.15 6.01
N PHE A 284 -4.79 -4.20 5.71
CA PHE A 284 -4.07 -4.34 4.44
C PHE A 284 -4.40 -5.68 3.79
N MET A 285 -4.59 -5.66 2.48
CA MET A 285 -4.89 -6.86 1.70
C MET A 285 -4.07 -6.91 0.41
N LEU A 286 -3.73 -8.14 -0.01
CA LEU A 286 -3.35 -8.45 -1.38
C LEU A 286 -4.56 -9.01 -2.11
N LEU A 287 -4.98 -8.35 -3.17
CA LEU A 287 -6.05 -8.79 -4.05
C LEU A 287 -5.47 -9.00 -5.45
N VAL A 288 -5.65 -10.19 -6.01
CA VAL A 288 -5.32 -10.50 -7.41
C VAL A 288 -6.58 -10.99 -8.08
N GLY A 289 -6.98 -10.32 -9.14
CA GLY A 289 -8.16 -10.68 -9.91
C GLY A 289 -7.88 -10.73 -11.40
N GLN A 290 -8.61 -11.58 -12.08
CA GLN A 290 -8.52 -11.72 -13.52
C GLN A 290 -9.66 -10.96 -14.19
N ARG A 291 -9.38 -10.30 -15.32
CA ARG A 291 -10.42 -9.68 -16.13
C ARG A 291 -11.45 -10.73 -16.54
N ARG A 292 -12.71 -10.50 -16.21
CA ARG A 292 -13.85 -11.28 -16.73
C ARG A 292 -13.90 -11.20 -18.23
N GLY A 293 -14.19 -12.35 -18.87
CA GLY A 293 -14.30 -12.47 -20.31
C GLY A 293 -15.52 -11.73 -20.89
#